data_6bbb11d7546cc16aecb4f565bb0898e7
#
_entry.id   6bbb11d7546cc16aecb4f565bb0898e7
#
_cell.length_a   1.000
_cell.length_b   1.000
_cell.length_c   1.000
_cell.angle_alpha   90.00
_cell.angle_beta   90.00
_cell.angle_gamma   90.00
#
_symmetry.space_group_name_H-M   'P 1'
#
loop_
_entity.id
_entity.type
_entity.pdbx_description
1 polymer ?
#
loop_
_entity_poly.entity_id
_entity_poly.type
_entity_poly.pdbx_seq_one_letter_code
_entity_poly.pdbx_strand_id
1 'polypeptide(L)'
;MPELDNDLRALQEVRDAVRRAGAACKEARSWDQARTDSVCQVMANAAAGAAGDLARLAVDETEIGRVHYKILKNLFAAEGSWESIRAEKTVGVVSRDDARGVYEVATPVGVVAGIIPTTNPTSTAIFKALIAVKGRNAIVLSPHPRAKRCIGETAEVLRRAIERAGGPPDLVQCLSNPTIESTGALMKDRGVALILATGGGGLVRAAYSSGKPAYGVGPGNVPCYIDRSADVATAAKWVTASQSFDNATLCCSEQALVLDEPVADKMIGALVERGARGLRAYLGAGGALHAR
;
A
#
# COMPACT_ATOMS: atom_id res chain seq x y z
N MET A 1 1.57 -33.50 22.62
CA MET A 1 2.70 -32.95 21.82
C MET A 1 3.26 -31.78 22.58
N PRO A 2 4.60 -31.63 22.72
CA PRO A 2 5.15 -30.45 23.35
C PRO A 2 4.67 -29.18 22.61
N GLU A 3 4.35 -28.18 23.40
CA GLU A 3 3.87 -26.90 22.85
C GLU A 3 5.04 -26.22 22.14
N LEU A 4 4.88 -25.94 20.82
CA LEU A 4 5.91 -25.25 20.05
C LEU A 4 6.08 -23.82 20.58
N ASP A 5 7.33 -23.37 20.67
CA ASP A 5 7.65 -21.98 20.99
C ASP A 5 7.01 -21.02 19.99
N ASN A 6 6.72 -19.79 20.42
CA ASN A 6 5.95 -18.83 19.63
C ASN A 6 6.66 -18.44 18.32
N ASP A 7 7.99 -18.38 18.31
CA ASP A 7 8.82 -18.14 17.13
C ASP A 7 8.71 -19.30 16.12
N LEU A 8 8.75 -20.55 16.57
CA LEU A 8 8.56 -21.73 15.73
C LEU A 8 7.16 -21.78 15.11
N ARG A 9 6.14 -21.42 15.89
CA ARG A 9 4.75 -21.28 15.37
C ARG A 9 4.68 -20.21 14.28
N ALA A 10 5.29 -19.03 14.50
CA ALA A 10 5.29 -17.96 13.53
C ALA A 10 6.01 -18.35 12.23
N LEU A 11 7.14 -19.07 12.32
CA LEU A 11 7.86 -19.59 11.15
C LEU A 11 7.05 -20.67 10.41
N GLN A 12 6.36 -21.54 11.13
CA GLN A 12 5.50 -22.56 10.52
C GLN A 12 4.30 -21.91 9.80
N GLU A 13 3.69 -20.89 10.42
CA GLU A 13 2.62 -20.11 9.80
C GLU A 13 3.05 -19.51 8.46
N VAL A 14 4.25 -18.93 8.38
CA VAL A 14 4.82 -18.40 7.11
C VAL A 14 4.88 -19.48 6.04
N ARG A 15 5.47 -20.64 6.35
CA ARG A 15 5.58 -21.76 5.40
C ARG A 15 4.22 -22.25 4.90
N ASP A 16 3.25 -22.37 5.81
CA ASP A 16 1.91 -22.82 5.48
C ASP A 16 1.16 -21.79 4.65
N ALA A 17 1.28 -20.50 4.96
CA ALA A 17 0.67 -19.41 4.20
C ALA A 17 1.25 -19.34 2.77
N VAL A 18 2.58 -19.41 2.62
CA VAL A 18 3.24 -19.40 1.30
C VAL A 18 2.84 -20.63 0.49
N ARG A 19 2.76 -21.82 1.11
CA ARG A 19 2.34 -23.05 0.43
C ARG A 19 0.91 -22.95 -0.08
N ARG A 20 -0.05 -22.49 0.75
CA ARG A 20 -1.46 -22.30 0.35
C ARG A 20 -1.59 -21.24 -0.74
N ALA A 21 -0.93 -20.09 -0.57
CA ALA A 21 -0.87 -19.04 -1.58
C ALA A 21 -0.32 -19.55 -2.92
N GLY A 22 0.74 -20.38 -2.88
CA GLY A 22 1.32 -21.01 -4.08
C GLY A 22 0.35 -21.94 -4.80
N ALA A 23 -0.45 -22.72 -4.06
CA ALA A 23 -1.48 -23.57 -4.64
C ALA A 23 -2.59 -22.73 -5.30
N ALA A 24 -3.08 -21.71 -4.62
CA ALA A 24 -4.09 -20.78 -5.15
C ALA A 24 -3.59 -20.03 -6.41
N CYS A 25 -2.33 -19.60 -6.40
CA CYS A 25 -1.71 -18.95 -7.56
C CYS A 25 -1.64 -19.89 -8.78
N LYS A 26 -1.36 -21.18 -8.58
CA LYS A 26 -1.36 -22.16 -9.67
C LYS A 26 -2.75 -22.32 -10.29
N GLU A 27 -3.80 -22.28 -9.49
CA GLU A 27 -5.19 -22.32 -9.98
C GLU A 27 -5.52 -21.06 -10.78
N ALA A 28 -5.24 -19.85 -10.22
CA ALA A 28 -5.49 -18.59 -10.90
C ALA A 28 -4.68 -18.40 -12.18
N ARG A 29 -3.60 -19.14 -12.38
CA ARG A 29 -2.76 -19.06 -13.58
C ARG A 29 -3.53 -19.41 -14.86
N SER A 30 -4.55 -20.24 -14.75
CA SER A 30 -5.42 -20.64 -15.88
C SER A 30 -6.51 -19.62 -16.21
N TRP A 31 -6.71 -18.58 -15.39
CA TRP A 31 -7.76 -17.59 -15.62
C TRP A 31 -7.46 -16.75 -16.86
N ASP A 32 -8.51 -16.47 -17.63
CA ASP A 32 -8.48 -15.44 -18.66
C ASP A 32 -8.63 -14.03 -18.07
N GLN A 33 -8.59 -13.03 -18.94
CA GLN A 33 -8.71 -11.62 -18.51
C GLN A 33 -10.08 -11.34 -17.88
N ALA A 34 -11.16 -11.82 -18.50
CA ALA A 34 -12.52 -11.58 -18.04
C ALA A 34 -12.76 -12.17 -16.64
N ARG A 35 -12.27 -13.39 -16.39
CA ARG A 35 -12.33 -14.04 -15.09
C ARG A 35 -11.53 -13.27 -14.04
N THR A 36 -10.30 -12.86 -14.38
CA THR A 36 -9.43 -12.07 -13.50
C THR A 36 -10.09 -10.76 -13.11
N ASP A 37 -10.65 -10.04 -14.09
CA ASP A 37 -11.31 -8.75 -13.88
C ASP A 37 -12.59 -8.88 -13.05
N SER A 38 -13.37 -9.93 -13.29
CA SER A 38 -14.56 -10.21 -12.48
C SER A 38 -14.24 -10.44 -11.01
N VAL A 39 -13.21 -11.23 -10.70
CA VAL A 39 -12.76 -11.47 -9.32
C VAL A 39 -12.28 -10.16 -8.67
N CYS A 40 -11.46 -9.38 -9.37
CA CYS A 40 -10.96 -8.10 -8.86
C CYS A 40 -12.10 -7.08 -8.61
N GLN A 41 -13.09 -7.03 -9.50
CA GLN A 41 -14.27 -6.16 -9.30
C GLN A 41 -15.04 -6.54 -8.02
N VAL A 42 -15.25 -7.84 -7.78
CA VAL A 42 -15.94 -8.31 -6.57
C VAL A 42 -15.11 -7.99 -5.31
N MET A 43 -13.78 -8.11 -5.39
CA MET A 43 -12.88 -7.70 -4.30
C MET A 43 -12.98 -6.20 -4.01
N ALA A 44 -12.93 -5.36 -5.05
CA ALA A 44 -13.02 -3.91 -4.93
C ALA A 44 -14.36 -3.48 -4.31
N ASN A 45 -15.47 -4.05 -4.79
CA ASN A 45 -16.80 -3.76 -4.25
C ASN A 45 -16.94 -4.19 -2.78
N ALA A 46 -16.40 -5.35 -2.41
CA ALA A 46 -16.42 -5.83 -1.03
C ALA A 46 -15.58 -4.94 -0.10
N ALA A 47 -14.41 -4.51 -0.55
CA ALA A 47 -13.54 -3.61 0.21
C ALA A 47 -14.19 -2.22 0.38
N ALA A 48 -14.83 -1.69 -0.66
CA ALA A 48 -15.57 -0.42 -0.60
C ALA A 48 -16.75 -0.52 0.37
N GLY A 49 -17.53 -1.60 0.32
CA GLY A 49 -18.62 -1.85 1.25
C GLY A 49 -18.20 -1.96 2.71
N ALA A 50 -16.99 -2.47 2.97
CA ALA A 50 -16.41 -2.60 4.31
C ALA A 50 -15.59 -1.37 4.76
N ALA A 51 -15.47 -0.33 3.93
CA ALA A 51 -14.56 0.79 4.15
C ALA A 51 -14.75 1.48 5.51
N GLY A 52 -16.00 1.62 5.96
CA GLY A 52 -16.34 2.24 7.25
C GLY A 52 -15.91 1.42 8.45
N ASP A 53 -16.20 0.13 8.44
CA ASP A 53 -15.88 -0.79 9.56
C ASP A 53 -14.37 -0.98 9.68
N LEU A 54 -13.70 -1.18 8.55
CA LEU A 54 -12.23 -1.30 8.49
C LEU A 54 -11.55 0.00 8.97
N ALA A 55 -12.10 1.16 8.64
CA ALA A 55 -11.55 2.45 9.09
C ALA A 55 -11.68 2.62 10.60
N ARG A 56 -12.84 2.28 11.20
CA ARG A 56 -13.03 2.28 12.66
C ARG A 56 -12.05 1.34 13.33
N LEU A 57 -11.99 0.10 12.87
CA LEU A 57 -11.08 -0.90 13.42
C LEU A 57 -9.61 -0.46 13.35
N ALA A 58 -9.21 0.18 12.24
CA ALA A 58 -7.84 0.67 12.07
C ALA A 58 -7.50 1.79 13.06
N VAL A 59 -8.41 2.76 13.30
CA VAL A 59 -8.19 3.82 14.28
C VAL A 59 -8.19 3.27 15.69
N ASP A 60 -9.14 2.38 16.02
CA ASP A 60 -9.25 1.78 17.36
C ASP A 60 -8.02 0.94 17.73
N GLU A 61 -7.43 0.24 16.75
CA GLU A 61 -6.27 -0.61 17.00
C GLU A 61 -4.95 0.17 17.01
N THR A 62 -4.79 1.13 16.10
CA THR A 62 -3.50 1.82 15.89
C THR A 62 -3.40 3.14 16.62
N GLU A 63 -4.52 3.76 16.99
CA GLU A 63 -4.64 5.12 17.53
C GLU A 63 -4.08 6.19 16.54
N ILE A 64 -4.01 5.86 15.24
CA ILE A 64 -3.43 6.71 14.19
C ILE A 64 -4.52 7.21 13.25
N GLY A 65 -4.53 8.53 13.04
CA GLY A 65 -5.39 9.19 12.08
C GLY A 65 -6.83 9.37 12.55
N ARG A 66 -7.76 9.53 11.61
CA ARG A 66 -9.18 9.78 11.87
C ARG A 66 -10.07 8.89 11.01
N VAL A 67 -11.15 8.37 11.58
CA VAL A 67 -12.06 7.41 10.92
C VAL A 67 -12.52 7.91 9.54
N HIS A 68 -13.02 9.15 9.44
CA HIS A 68 -13.54 9.67 8.17
C HIS A 68 -12.46 9.76 7.07
N TYR A 69 -11.22 10.10 7.40
CA TYR A 69 -10.12 10.09 6.44
C TYR A 69 -9.69 8.67 6.07
N LYS A 70 -9.72 7.73 7.02
CA LYS A 70 -9.42 6.34 6.71
C LYS A 70 -10.50 5.69 5.84
N ILE A 71 -11.76 6.12 5.97
CA ILE A 71 -12.83 5.72 5.03
C ILE A 71 -12.46 6.17 3.61
N LEU A 72 -12.11 7.44 3.44
CA LEU A 72 -11.69 7.97 2.13
C LEU A 72 -10.48 7.21 1.56
N LYS A 73 -9.48 6.89 2.40
CA LYS A 73 -8.33 6.08 1.98
C LYS A 73 -8.73 4.67 1.55
N ASN A 74 -9.63 4.02 2.28
CA ASN A 74 -10.12 2.68 1.93
C ASN A 74 -10.91 2.70 0.62
N LEU A 75 -11.79 3.69 0.42
CA LEU A 75 -12.52 3.88 -0.84
C LEU A 75 -11.56 4.15 -2.01
N PHE A 76 -10.58 5.02 -1.82
CA PHE A 76 -9.56 5.27 -2.83
C PHE A 76 -8.75 4.02 -3.17
N ALA A 77 -8.37 3.22 -2.16
CA ALA A 77 -7.65 1.97 -2.36
C ALA A 77 -8.49 0.89 -3.04
N ALA A 78 -9.81 0.88 -2.82
CA ALA A 78 -10.74 -0.07 -3.43
C ALA A 78 -11.19 0.40 -4.83
N GLU A 79 -11.94 1.50 -4.88
CA GLU A 79 -12.56 2.00 -6.12
C GLU A 79 -11.54 2.71 -7.01
N GLY A 80 -10.77 3.65 -6.47
CA GLY A 80 -9.80 4.42 -7.24
C GLY A 80 -8.69 3.55 -7.82
N SER A 81 -8.18 2.59 -7.04
CA SER A 81 -7.18 1.65 -7.56
C SER A 81 -7.77 0.73 -8.62
N TRP A 82 -8.99 0.21 -8.41
CA TRP A 82 -9.64 -0.62 -9.41
C TRP A 82 -9.88 0.15 -10.71
N GLU A 83 -10.44 1.36 -10.63
CA GLU A 83 -10.66 2.19 -11.83
C GLU A 83 -9.35 2.45 -12.60
N SER A 84 -8.24 2.63 -11.91
CA SER A 84 -6.94 2.89 -12.55
C SER A 84 -6.35 1.66 -13.26
N ILE A 85 -6.68 0.45 -12.81
CA ILE A 85 -6.07 -0.79 -13.34
C ILE A 85 -7.04 -1.68 -14.10
N ARG A 86 -8.35 -1.44 -14.07
CA ARG A 86 -9.35 -2.34 -14.69
C ARG A 86 -9.17 -2.50 -16.19
N ALA A 87 -8.72 -1.44 -16.87
CA ALA A 87 -8.49 -1.48 -18.32
C ALA A 87 -7.14 -2.10 -18.70
N GLU A 88 -6.25 -2.32 -17.70
CA GLU A 88 -4.94 -2.89 -17.96
C GLU A 88 -5.04 -4.37 -18.37
N LYS A 89 -4.38 -4.69 -19.47
CA LYS A 89 -4.28 -6.06 -19.96
C LYS A 89 -3.17 -6.79 -19.20
N THR A 90 -3.57 -7.75 -18.37
CA THR A 90 -2.66 -8.49 -17.48
C THR A 90 -2.63 -9.99 -17.75
N VAL A 91 -3.28 -10.44 -18.83
CA VAL A 91 -3.39 -11.86 -19.21
C VAL A 91 -3.10 -12.06 -20.68
N GLY A 92 -2.24 -13.02 -20.97
CA GLY A 92 -1.90 -13.40 -22.34
C GLY A 92 -0.99 -12.38 -23.03
N VAL A 93 -1.06 -12.31 -24.35
CA VAL A 93 -0.23 -11.37 -25.13
C VAL A 93 -0.72 -9.94 -24.91
N VAL A 94 0.10 -9.10 -24.32
CA VAL A 94 -0.21 -7.70 -23.99
C VAL A 94 0.30 -6.72 -25.05
N SER A 95 1.37 -7.09 -25.74
CA SER A 95 1.96 -6.32 -26.84
C SER A 95 2.47 -7.24 -27.93
N ARG A 96 2.43 -6.76 -29.16
CA ARG A 96 2.93 -7.49 -30.33
C ARG A 96 3.62 -6.52 -31.27
N ASP A 97 4.87 -6.81 -31.58
CA ASP A 97 5.67 -6.11 -32.59
C ASP A 97 6.06 -7.09 -33.69
N ASP A 98 5.25 -7.15 -34.74
CA ASP A 98 5.46 -8.08 -35.87
C ASP A 98 6.71 -7.71 -36.66
N ALA A 99 7.12 -6.44 -36.70
CA ALA A 99 8.30 -6.00 -37.41
C ALA A 99 9.59 -6.51 -36.77
N ARG A 100 9.59 -6.64 -35.45
CA ARG A 100 10.71 -7.16 -34.64
C ARG A 100 10.55 -8.63 -34.26
N GLY A 101 9.40 -9.22 -34.55
CA GLY A 101 9.08 -10.61 -34.13
C GLY A 101 8.99 -10.79 -32.63
N VAL A 102 8.63 -9.74 -31.88
CA VAL A 102 8.59 -9.73 -30.42
C VAL A 102 7.16 -9.74 -29.90
N TYR A 103 6.87 -10.60 -28.93
CA TYR A 103 5.60 -10.68 -28.23
C TYR A 103 5.85 -10.49 -26.73
N GLU A 104 5.11 -9.58 -26.09
CA GLU A 104 5.09 -9.45 -24.63
C GLU A 104 3.90 -10.24 -24.06
N VAL A 105 4.19 -11.16 -23.17
CA VAL A 105 3.16 -12.03 -22.56
C VAL A 105 3.12 -11.79 -21.06
N ALA A 106 1.97 -11.33 -20.57
CA ALA A 106 1.75 -11.16 -19.13
C ALA A 106 1.55 -12.54 -18.46
N THR A 107 2.43 -12.84 -17.51
CA THR A 107 2.39 -14.06 -16.70
C THR A 107 2.50 -13.71 -15.22
N PRO A 108 1.81 -14.46 -14.32
CA PRO A 108 1.97 -14.24 -12.88
C PRO A 108 3.40 -14.55 -12.45
N VAL A 109 3.95 -13.72 -11.57
CA VAL A 109 5.28 -13.96 -10.98
C VAL A 109 5.24 -15.05 -9.90
N GLY A 110 4.09 -15.21 -9.22
CA GLY A 110 3.91 -16.21 -8.17
C GLY A 110 3.35 -15.64 -6.87
N VAL A 111 3.92 -16.04 -5.73
CA VAL A 111 3.53 -15.51 -4.43
C VAL A 111 4.27 -14.20 -4.14
N VAL A 112 3.51 -13.19 -3.74
CA VAL A 112 3.99 -11.86 -3.35
C VAL A 112 4.01 -11.75 -1.83
N ALA A 113 5.10 -11.31 -1.23
CA ALA A 113 5.15 -10.89 0.17
C ALA A 113 4.73 -9.42 0.29
N GLY A 114 3.61 -9.16 0.93
CA GLY A 114 3.06 -7.81 1.13
C GLY A 114 3.31 -7.32 2.56
N ILE A 115 4.28 -6.43 2.78
CA ILE A 115 4.55 -5.88 4.12
C ILE A 115 3.73 -4.61 4.30
N ILE A 116 2.93 -4.56 5.37
CA ILE A 116 1.89 -3.54 5.58
C ILE A 116 2.22 -2.65 6.78
N PRO A 117 2.16 -1.30 6.64
CA PRO A 117 2.47 -0.36 7.71
C PRO A 117 1.30 -0.14 8.67
N THR A 118 1.55 0.58 9.79
CA THR A 118 0.51 1.03 10.73
C THR A 118 -0.23 2.28 10.29
N THR A 119 0.41 3.15 9.52
CA THR A 119 -0.13 4.46 9.15
C THR A 119 -1.33 4.36 8.21
N ASN A 120 -1.30 3.40 7.29
CA ASN A 120 -2.33 3.17 6.27
C ASN A 120 -2.62 1.65 6.14
N PRO A 121 -3.03 0.98 7.23
CA PRO A 121 -3.01 -0.48 7.27
C PRO A 121 -4.01 -1.11 6.29
N THR A 122 -5.28 -0.75 6.40
CA THR A 122 -6.37 -1.35 5.63
C THR A 122 -6.30 -0.96 4.15
N SER A 123 -6.09 0.32 3.84
CA SER A 123 -5.98 0.79 2.46
C SER A 123 -4.77 0.19 1.72
N THR A 124 -3.62 0.05 2.40
CA THR A 124 -2.44 -0.60 1.80
C THR A 124 -2.68 -2.09 1.55
N ALA A 125 -3.38 -2.79 2.45
CA ALA A 125 -3.73 -4.19 2.27
C ALA A 125 -4.69 -4.38 1.09
N ILE A 126 -5.74 -3.54 0.97
CA ILE A 126 -6.69 -3.54 -0.15
C ILE A 126 -5.93 -3.33 -1.48
N PHE A 127 -5.16 -2.26 -1.58
CA PHE A 127 -4.41 -1.92 -2.79
C PHE A 127 -3.47 -3.05 -3.22
N LYS A 128 -2.64 -3.54 -2.30
CA LYS A 128 -1.66 -4.59 -2.64
C LYS A 128 -2.32 -5.91 -3.05
N ALA A 129 -3.44 -6.27 -2.40
CA ALA A 129 -4.18 -7.46 -2.76
C ALA A 129 -4.82 -7.33 -4.16
N LEU A 130 -5.43 -6.18 -4.48
CA LEU A 130 -6.03 -5.93 -5.79
C LEU A 130 -4.99 -6.02 -6.92
N ILE A 131 -3.85 -5.34 -6.81
CA ILE A 131 -2.82 -5.38 -7.86
C ILE A 131 -2.18 -6.76 -7.98
N ALA A 132 -2.02 -7.52 -6.88
CA ALA A 132 -1.50 -8.87 -6.93
C ALA A 132 -2.47 -9.80 -7.68
N VAL A 133 -3.75 -9.80 -7.32
CA VAL A 133 -4.76 -10.67 -7.95
C VAL A 133 -5.05 -10.26 -9.39
N LYS A 134 -5.01 -8.96 -9.73
CA LYS A 134 -5.11 -8.50 -11.13
C LYS A 134 -4.00 -9.09 -12.01
N GLY A 135 -2.81 -9.29 -11.45
CA GLY A 135 -1.72 -10.02 -12.11
C GLY A 135 -1.79 -11.55 -11.95
N ARG A 136 -2.88 -12.09 -11.42
CA ARG A 136 -3.06 -13.53 -11.10
C ARG A 136 -2.01 -14.07 -10.13
N ASN A 137 -1.43 -13.19 -9.30
CA ASN A 137 -0.52 -13.56 -8.22
C ASN A 137 -1.31 -13.83 -6.93
N ALA A 138 -0.73 -14.63 -6.05
CA ALA A 138 -1.17 -14.68 -4.67
C ALA A 138 -0.34 -13.73 -3.82
N ILE A 139 -0.90 -13.27 -2.70
CA ILE A 139 -0.21 -12.39 -1.76
C ILE A 139 -0.33 -12.90 -0.33
N VAL A 140 0.79 -12.89 0.40
CA VAL A 140 0.85 -13.11 1.84
C VAL A 140 1.14 -11.79 2.52
N LEU A 141 0.16 -11.26 3.24
CA LEU A 141 0.28 -10.02 3.99
C LEU A 141 1.00 -10.27 5.31
N SER A 142 2.05 -9.50 5.59
CA SER A 142 2.70 -9.41 6.89
C SER A 142 2.32 -8.09 7.55
N PRO A 143 1.39 -8.10 8.51
CA PRO A 143 0.95 -6.91 9.21
C PRO A 143 2.07 -6.34 10.10
N HIS A 144 2.03 -5.03 10.32
CA HIS A 144 2.72 -4.48 11.48
C HIS A 144 2.03 -4.99 12.76
N PRO A 145 2.76 -5.37 13.83
CA PRO A 145 2.17 -5.93 15.05
C PRO A 145 1.05 -5.08 15.67
N ARG A 146 1.14 -3.75 15.58
CA ARG A 146 0.13 -2.79 16.06
C ARG A 146 -1.08 -2.61 15.13
N ALA A 147 -1.19 -3.35 14.04
CA ALA A 147 -2.28 -3.26 13.07
C ALA A 147 -2.71 -4.66 12.57
N LYS A 148 -2.41 -5.70 13.33
CA LYS A 148 -2.64 -7.09 12.91
C LYS A 148 -4.12 -7.45 12.77
N ARG A 149 -4.98 -6.87 13.62
CA ARG A 149 -6.43 -7.13 13.60
C ARG A 149 -7.09 -6.49 12.39
N CYS A 150 -6.87 -5.20 12.17
CA CYS A 150 -7.49 -4.49 11.06
C CYS A 150 -6.98 -4.99 9.70
N ILE A 151 -5.71 -5.36 9.59
CA ILE A 151 -5.16 -5.95 8.36
C ILE A 151 -5.70 -7.37 8.16
N GLY A 152 -5.80 -8.17 9.23
CA GLY A 152 -6.38 -9.51 9.19
C GLY A 152 -7.85 -9.49 8.74
N GLU A 153 -8.66 -8.58 9.30
CA GLU A 153 -10.06 -8.41 8.87
C GLU A 153 -10.16 -7.93 7.41
N THR A 154 -9.27 -7.03 7.00
CA THR A 154 -9.19 -6.62 5.59
C THR A 154 -8.93 -7.81 4.67
N ALA A 155 -7.95 -8.66 5.03
CA ALA A 155 -7.66 -9.87 4.28
C ALA A 155 -8.88 -10.80 4.22
N GLU A 156 -9.59 -10.96 5.33
CA GLU A 156 -10.76 -11.83 5.39
C GLU A 156 -11.92 -11.31 4.53
N VAL A 157 -12.18 -10.00 4.50
CA VAL A 157 -13.15 -9.38 3.58
C VAL A 157 -12.82 -9.73 2.13
N LEU A 158 -11.54 -9.61 1.74
CA LEU A 158 -11.09 -9.90 0.39
C LEU A 158 -11.14 -11.41 0.07
N ARG A 159 -10.78 -12.28 1.00
CA ARG A 159 -10.87 -13.74 0.88
C ARG A 159 -12.29 -14.19 0.60
N ARG A 160 -13.25 -13.72 1.41
CA ARG A 160 -14.69 -14.00 1.22
C ARG A 160 -15.19 -13.46 -0.13
N ALA A 161 -14.67 -12.34 -0.59
CA ALA A 161 -15.02 -11.79 -1.90
C ALA A 161 -14.54 -12.68 -3.05
N ILE A 162 -13.29 -13.16 -2.98
CA ILE A 162 -12.70 -14.11 -3.93
C ILE A 162 -13.51 -15.41 -3.97
N GLU A 163 -13.84 -15.97 -2.79
CA GLU A 163 -14.62 -17.19 -2.66
C GLU A 163 -16.03 -17.05 -3.27
N ARG A 164 -16.74 -15.95 -2.97
CA ARG A 164 -18.06 -15.64 -3.59
C ARG A 164 -17.98 -15.51 -5.11
N ALA A 165 -16.84 -15.04 -5.63
CA ALA A 165 -16.56 -15.02 -7.06
C ALA A 165 -16.13 -16.39 -7.59
N GLY A 166 -16.11 -17.46 -6.78
CA GLY A 166 -15.71 -18.81 -7.16
C GLY A 166 -14.20 -18.97 -7.40
N GLY A 167 -13.37 -18.10 -6.84
CA GLY A 167 -11.91 -18.21 -6.86
C GLY A 167 -11.37 -18.78 -5.55
N PRO A 168 -10.10 -19.23 -5.52
CA PRO A 168 -9.49 -19.74 -4.30
C PRO A 168 -9.20 -18.59 -3.31
N PRO A 169 -9.80 -18.61 -2.11
CA PRO A 169 -9.61 -17.54 -1.12
C PRO A 169 -8.15 -17.38 -0.67
N ASP A 170 -7.35 -18.42 -0.84
CA ASP A 170 -5.94 -18.45 -0.49
C ASP A 170 -5.04 -17.60 -1.43
N LEU A 171 -5.62 -16.94 -2.43
CA LEU A 171 -4.93 -15.86 -3.17
C LEU A 171 -4.54 -14.69 -2.28
N VAL A 172 -5.25 -14.49 -1.17
CA VAL A 172 -4.90 -13.49 -0.15
C VAL A 172 -4.74 -14.20 1.18
N GLN A 173 -3.52 -14.18 1.72
CA GLN A 173 -3.19 -14.71 3.05
C GLN A 173 -2.75 -13.55 3.95
N CYS A 174 -2.93 -13.71 5.26
CA CYS A 174 -2.45 -12.76 6.26
C CYS A 174 -1.84 -13.52 7.43
N LEU A 175 -0.65 -13.12 7.87
CA LEU A 175 -0.02 -13.68 9.07
C LEU A 175 -0.75 -13.19 10.32
N SER A 176 -1.13 -14.10 11.19
CA SER A 176 -1.79 -13.80 12.47
C SER A 176 -0.81 -13.47 13.59
N ASN A 177 0.42 -13.97 13.48
CA ASN A 177 1.51 -13.73 14.43
C ASN A 177 2.71 -13.04 13.77
N PRO A 178 2.59 -11.74 13.38
CA PRO A 178 3.66 -11.02 12.73
C PRO A 178 4.75 -10.64 13.74
N THR A 179 5.96 -11.14 13.51
CA THR A 179 7.19 -10.77 14.24
C THR A 179 8.25 -10.29 13.24
N ILE A 180 9.37 -9.77 13.74
CA ILE A 180 10.51 -9.41 12.89
C ILE A 180 11.03 -10.67 12.19
N GLU A 181 11.10 -11.77 12.92
CA GLU A 181 11.60 -13.08 12.46
C GLU A 181 10.67 -13.66 11.38
N SER A 182 9.35 -13.69 11.62
CA SER A 182 8.38 -14.20 10.64
C SER A 182 8.32 -13.33 9.38
N THR A 183 8.39 -12.00 9.51
CA THR A 183 8.47 -11.09 8.38
C THR A 183 9.76 -11.30 7.58
N GLY A 184 10.89 -11.46 8.28
CA GLY A 184 12.18 -11.79 7.67
C GLY A 184 12.16 -13.15 6.97
N ALA A 185 11.55 -14.16 7.58
CA ALA A 185 11.37 -15.48 6.99
C ALA A 185 10.50 -15.43 5.73
N LEU A 186 9.38 -14.68 5.77
CA LEU A 186 8.51 -14.49 4.59
C LEU A 186 9.29 -13.88 3.42
N MET A 187 10.06 -12.81 3.67
CA MET A 187 10.84 -12.15 2.61
C MET A 187 11.90 -13.06 1.99
N LYS A 188 12.40 -14.06 2.74
CA LYS A 188 13.43 -15.00 2.29
C LYS A 188 12.88 -16.35 1.84
N ASP A 189 11.59 -16.62 2.03
CA ASP A 189 11.00 -17.92 1.69
C ASP A 189 11.14 -18.21 0.19
N ARG A 190 11.52 -19.45 -0.15
CA ARG A 190 11.77 -19.86 -1.54
C ARG A 190 10.52 -19.80 -2.43
N GLY A 191 9.34 -19.94 -1.85
CA GLY A 191 8.08 -19.84 -2.56
C GLY A 191 7.65 -18.40 -2.89
N VAL A 192 8.27 -17.38 -2.27
CA VAL A 192 8.00 -15.96 -2.55
C VAL A 192 8.80 -15.50 -3.76
N ALA A 193 8.14 -14.91 -4.74
CA ALA A 193 8.75 -14.44 -5.98
C ALA A 193 9.05 -12.93 -5.98
N LEU A 194 8.26 -12.13 -5.24
CA LEU A 194 8.33 -10.67 -5.23
C LEU A 194 7.99 -10.14 -3.85
N ILE A 195 8.61 -9.04 -3.45
CA ILE A 195 8.30 -8.33 -2.21
C ILE A 195 7.73 -6.95 -2.51
N LEU A 196 6.59 -6.62 -1.91
CA LEU A 196 6.00 -5.29 -1.88
C LEU A 196 6.08 -4.75 -0.44
N ALA A 197 7.14 -4.02 -0.12
CA ALA A 197 7.41 -3.53 1.23
C ALA A 197 6.97 -2.06 1.39
N THR A 198 6.12 -1.77 2.38
CA THR A 198 5.80 -0.42 2.80
C THR A 198 6.06 -0.27 4.29
N GLY A 199 6.97 0.63 4.67
CA GLY A 199 7.33 0.81 6.08
C GLY A 199 8.57 1.67 6.28
N GLY A 200 9.16 1.62 7.45
CA GLY A 200 10.36 2.39 7.79
C GLY A 200 11.59 1.98 6.97
N GLY A 201 12.59 2.87 6.89
CA GLY A 201 13.80 2.66 6.08
C GLY A 201 14.58 1.37 6.39
N GLY A 202 14.56 0.90 7.64
CA GLY A 202 15.16 -0.39 8.02
C GLY A 202 14.49 -1.59 7.35
N LEU A 203 13.14 -1.59 7.32
CA LEU A 203 12.35 -2.63 6.65
C LEU A 203 12.59 -2.63 5.13
N VAL A 204 12.59 -1.44 4.52
CA VAL A 204 12.84 -1.30 3.08
C VAL A 204 14.24 -1.81 2.71
N ARG A 205 15.26 -1.47 3.50
CA ARG A 205 16.61 -2.05 3.31
C ARG A 205 16.62 -3.56 3.44
N ALA A 206 15.92 -4.12 4.44
CA ALA A 206 15.82 -5.57 4.60
C ALA A 206 15.16 -6.25 3.40
N ALA A 207 14.12 -5.63 2.82
CA ALA A 207 13.47 -6.13 1.61
C ALA A 207 14.43 -6.16 0.41
N TYR A 208 15.15 -5.08 0.13
CA TYR A 208 16.14 -5.02 -0.95
C TYR A 208 17.33 -5.95 -0.72
N SER A 209 17.69 -6.20 0.54
CA SER A 209 18.81 -7.11 0.90
C SER A 209 18.37 -8.58 1.02
N SER A 210 17.10 -8.91 0.73
CA SER A 210 16.58 -10.28 0.86
C SER A 210 17.07 -11.25 -0.21
N GLY A 211 17.66 -10.74 -1.29
CA GLY A 211 18.06 -11.51 -2.47
C GLY A 211 16.92 -11.78 -3.45
N LYS A 212 15.76 -11.11 -3.27
CA LYS A 212 14.59 -11.21 -4.15
C LYS A 212 14.25 -9.86 -4.79
N PRO A 213 13.56 -9.86 -5.94
CA PRO A 213 12.95 -8.65 -6.47
C PRO A 213 12.06 -8.00 -5.42
N ALA A 214 12.24 -6.69 -5.21
CA ALA A 214 11.49 -5.94 -4.21
C ALA A 214 11.14 -4.54 -4.70
N TYR A 215 9.93 -4.10 -4.39
CA TYR A 215 9.50 -2.71 -4.47
C TYR A 215 9.30 -2.20 -3.05
N GLY A 216 10.18 -1.31 -2.62
CA GLY A 216 10.17 -0.74 -1.28
C GLY A 216 9.72 0.70 -1.28
N VAL A 217 8.75 1.03 -0.41
CA VAL A 217 8.28 2.39 -0.16
C VAL A 217 8.57 2.73 1.29
N GLY A 218 9.50 3.66 1.48
CA GLY A 218 9.93 4.18 2.77
C GLY A 218 9.18 5.45 3.19
N PRO A 219 9.68 6.16 4.23
CA PRO A 219 9.21 7.48 4.57
C PRO A 219 9.38 8.43 3.39
N GLY A 220 8.31 9.18 3.07
CA GLY A 220 8.38 10.22 2.06
C GLY A 220 9.03 11.49 2.59
N ASN A 221 9.63 12.26 1.71
CA ASN A 221 9.92 13.67 1.90
C ASN A 221 9.46 14.36 0.62
N VAL A 222 8.34 15.10 0.72
CA VAL A 222 7.65 15.69 -0.43
C VAL A 222 7.88 17.19 -0.42
N PRO A 223 8.84 17.72 -1.19
CA PRO A 223 8.99 19.16 -1.37
C PRO A 223 7.89 19.66 -2.31
N CYS A 224 7.25 20.78 -1.94
CA CYS A 224 6.31 21.50 -2.79
C CYS A 224 6.91 22.84 -3.16
N TYR A 225 7.11 23.08 -4.44
CA TYR A 225 7.60 24.35 -4.95
C TYR A 225 6.45 25.32 -5.19
N ILE A 226 6.54 26.51 -4.64
CA ILE A 226 5.58 27.60 -4.83
C ILE A 226 6.25 28.70 -5.65
N ASP A 227 5.90 28.76 -6.92
CA ASP A 227 6.37 29.73 -7.89
C ASP A 227 5.85 31.13 -7.58
N ARG A 228 6.59 32.15 -7.98
CA ARG A 228 6.21 33.57 -7.80
C ARG A 228 4.89 33.95 -8.46
N SER A 229 4.44 33.19 -9.46
CA SER A 229 3.18 33.40 -10.15
C SER A 229 1.99 32.68 -9.47
N ALA A 230 2.24 31.91 -8.40
CA ALA A 230 1.20 31.15 -7.73
C ALA A 230 0.17 32.06 -7.05
N ASP A 231 -1.11 31.65 -7.11
CA ASP A 231 -2.13 32.24 -6.22
C ASP A 231 -1.90 31.73 -4.79
N VAL A 232 -1.35 32.61 -3.96
CA VAL A 232 -0.92 32.28 -2.59
C VAL A 232 -2.07 31.75 -1.73
N ALA A 233 -3.27 32.31 -1.86
CA ALA A 233 -4.42 31.90 -1.05
C ALA A 233 -4.87 30.47 -1.37
N THR A 234 -4.90 30.13 -2.67
CA THR A 234 -5.22 28.79 -3.16
C THR A 234 -4.12 27.79 -2.80
N ALA A 235 -2.84 28.16 -2.99
CA ALA A 235 -1.71 27.30 -2.64
C ALA A 235 -1.70 26.98 -1.14
N ALA A 236 -1.87 27.99 -0.28
CA ALA A 236 -1.94 27.79 1.17
C ALA A 236 -3.12 26.91 1.58
N LYS A 237 -4.28 27.06 0.92
CA LYS A 237 -5.45 26.21 1.15
C LYS A 237 -5.13 24.74 0.84
N TRP A 238 -4.52 24.46 -0.30
CA TRP A 238 -4.25 23.07 -0.72
C TRP A 238 -3.15 22.43 0.11
N VAL A 239 -2.06 23.14 0.37
CA VAL A 239 -0.97 22.65 1.24
C VAL A 239 -1.51 22.32 2.64
N THR A 240 -2.30 23.22 3.23
CA THR A 240 -2.88 22.98 4.57
C THR A 240 -3.84 21.78 4.55
N ALA A 241 -4.70 21.66 3.52
CA ALA A 241 -5.63 20.54 3.41
C ALA A 241 -4.91 19.20 3.25
N SER A 242 -3.87 19.16 2.39
CA SER A 242 -3.06 17.97 2.17
C SER A 242 -2.28 17.56 3.42
N GLN A 243 -1.58 18.51 4.04
CA GLN A 243 -0.75 18.25 5.22
C GLN A 243 -1.57 17.86 6.46
N SER A 244 -2.78 18.40 6.62
CA SER A 244 -3.66 18.05 7.74
C SER A 244 -4.47 16.76 7.53
N PHE A 245 -4.50 16.23 6.31
CA PHE A 245 -5.25 15.03 5.99
C PHE A 245 -4.77 13.84 6.81
N ASP A 246 -5.71 13.21 7.51
CA ASP A 246 -5.48 12.04 8.38
C ASP A 246 -4.31 12.24 9.37
N ASN A 247 -4.19 13.44 9.94
CA ASN A 247 -3.11 13.84 10.86
C ASN A 247 -1.70 13.66 10.24
N ALA A 248 -1.54 14.03 8.97
CA ALA A 248 -0.28 13.93 8.22
C ALA A 248 0.31 12.50 8.13
N THR A 249 -0.54 11.48 8.16
CA THR A 249 -0.08 10.08 8.09
C THR A 249 0.10 9.55 6.66
N LEU A 250 -0.20 10.36 5.64
CA LEU A 250 0.14 10.04 4.26
C LEU A 250 1.62 10.34 3.99
N CYS A 251 2.31 9.37 3.40
CA CYS A 251 3.71 9.56 3.00
C CYS A 251 3.90 10.55 1.83
N CYS A 252 2.83 10.93 1.15
CA CYS A 252 2.80 11.88 0.03
C CYS A 252 2.33 13.28 0.43
N SER A 253 2.08 13.56 1.73
CA SER A 253 1.81 14.92 2.20
C SER A 253 3.06 15.78 2.10
N GLU A 254 2.90 17.05 1.77
CA GLU A 254 3.99 18.02 1.64
C GLU A 254 4.67 18.24 2.99
N GLN A 255 5.97 18.00 3.06
CA GLN A 255 6.75 18.10 4.31
C GLN A 255 7.71 19.29 4.29
N ALA A 256 7.99 19.82 3.11
CA ALA A 256 8.84 20.99 2.90
C ALA A 256 8.23 21.87 1.81
N LEU A 257 8.31 23.18 2.00
CA LEU A 257 7.94 24.15 0.98
C LEU A 257 9.20 24.84 0.47
N VAL A 258 9.37 24.88 -0.83
CA VAL A 258 10.38 25.67 -1.52
C VAL A 258 9.65 26.88 -2.11
N LEU A 259 9.94 28.07 -1.60
CA LEU A 259 9.20 29.28 -1.95
C LEU A 259 10.10 30.23 -2.74
N ASP A 260 9.59 30.79 -3.83
CA ASP A 260 10.21 31.96 -4.44
C ASP A 260 10.16 33.16 -3.50
N GLU A 261 11.26 33.90 -3.42
CA GLU A 261 11.42 35.04 -2.49
C GLU A 261 10.24 36.05 -2.52
N PRO A 262 9.70 36.45 -3.70
CA PRO A 262 8.63 37.44 -3.76
C PRO A 262 7.30 37.01 -3.14
N VAL A 263 7.07 35.71 -2.97
CA VAL A 263 5.82 35.15 -2.41
C VAL A 263 6.03 34.56 -1.02
N ALA A 264 7.26 34.43 -0.54
CA ALA A 264 7.60 33.71 0.68
C ALA A 264 6.85 34.23 1.92
N ASP A 265 6.95 35.53 2.22
CA ASP A 265 6.31 36.12 3.40
C ASP A 265 4.78 36.03 3.33
N LYS A 266 4.21 36.26 2.14
CA LYS A 266 2.77 36.13 1.91
C LYS A 266 2.30 34.70 2.13
N MET A 267 3.06 33.72 1.64
CA MET A 267 2.74 32.31 1.80
C MET A 267 2.82 31.87 3.26
N ILE A 268 3.85 32.26 3.99
CA ILE A 268 3.99 32.00 5.42
C ILE A 268 2.80 32.60 6.19
N GLY A 269 2.46 33.89 5.93
CA GLY A 269 1.29 34.56 6.55
C GLY A 269 0.00 33.76 6.28
N ALA A 270 -0.27 33.40 5.03
CA ALA A 270 -1.45 32.65 4.65
C ALA A 270 -1.53 31.26 5.30
N LEU A 271 -0.40 30.58 5.49
CA LEU A 271 -0.34 29.30 6.22
C LEU A 271 -0.63 29.47 7.71
N VAL A 272 -0.07 30.52 8.34
CA VAL A 272 -0.31 30.83 9.77
C VAL A 272 -1.78 31.17 10.02
N GLU A 273 -2.42 31.95 9.16
CA GLU A 273 -3.86 32.26 9.22
C GLU A 273 -4.72 30.98 9.14
N ARG A 274 -4.24 29.95 8.40
CA ARG A 274 -4.89 28.63 8.30
C ARG A 274 -4.54 27.67 9.44
N GLY A 275 -3.81 28.14 10.45
CA GLY A 275 -3.49 27.36 11.65
C GLY A 275 -2.13 26.67 11.66
N ALA A 276 -1.27 26.90 10.67
CA ALA A 276 0.09 26.37 10.73
C ALA A 276 0.85 26.95 11.95
N ARG A 277 1.61 26.10 12.62
CA ARG A 277 2.39 26.42 13.81
C ARG A 277 3.79 25.80 13.71
N GLY A 278 4.77 26.43 14.36
CA GLY A 278 6.13 25.88 14.48
C GLY A 278 6.89 25.82 13.16
N LEU A 279 6.55 26.69 12.18
CA LEU A 279 7.27 26.78 10.92
C LEU A 279 8.72 27.15 11.19
N ARG A 280 9.66 26.36 10.67
CA ARG A 280 11.09 26.68 10.67
C ARG A 280 11.50 27.05 9.25
N ALA A 281 12.04 28.26 9.13
CA ALA A 281 12.56 28.75 7.87
C ALA A 281 14.08 28.59 7.82
N TYR A 282 14.59 28.09 6.70
CA TYR A 282 16.01 28.05 6.40
C TYR A 282 16.25 28.83 5.11
N LEU A 283 17.07 29.89 5.22
CA LEU A 283 17.59 30.57 4.03
C LEU A 283 18.79 29.77 3.53
N GLY A 284 18.63 29.07 2.42
CA GLY A 284 19.74 28.43 1.72
C GLY A 284 20.55 29.47 0.94
N ALA A 285 21.75 29.11 0.49
CA ALA A 285 22.61 29.93 -0.36
C ALA A 285 21.98 30.31 -1.72
N GLY A 286 20.73 29.92 -1.98
CA GLY A 286 19.88 30.26 -3.10
C GLY A 286 18.48 30.73 -2.73
N GLY A 287 18.24 31.15 -1.46
CA GLY A 287 16.94 31.70 -1.04
C GLY A 287 15.84 30.68 -0.77
N ALA A 288 16.16 29.41 -0.52
CA ALA A 288 15.15 28.41 -0.17
C ALA A 288 14.79 28.49 1.32
N LEU A 289 13.48 28.63 1.62
CA LEU A 289 12.89 28.53 2.94
C LEU A 289 12.43 27.08 3.17
N HIS A 290 13.01 26.39 4.15
CA HIS A 290 12.53 25.10 4.62
C HIS A 290 11.67 25.28 5.86
N ALA A 291 10.38 24.95 5.80
CA ALA A 291 9.52 24.86 6.96
C ALA A 291 9.48 23.40 7.46
N ARG A 292 9.79 23.16 8.75
CA ARG A 292 9.57 21.89 9.43
C ARG A 292 8.39 22.00 10.39
#